data_b4ce4cac86067d7c419c10df7292037b
#
_entry.id   b4ce4cac86067d7c419c10df7292037b
#
_cell.length_a   1.000
_cell.length_b   1.000
_cell.length_c   1.000
_cell.angle_alpha   90.00
_cell.angle_beta   90.00
_cell.angle_gamma   90.00
#
_symmetry.space_group_name_H-M   'P 1'
#
loop_
_entity.id
_entity.type
_entity.pdbx_description
1 polymer ?
#
loop_
_entity_poly.entity_id
_entity_poly.type
_entity_poly.pdbx_seq_one_letter_code
_entity_poly.pdbx_strand_id
1 'polypeptide(L)'
;LDPILRPLARLAIRKGWLFPIVENRLRHAYIDAADTLGDGGTTDSKISIMTGLQRRDIARLRRETAPRQNQRQPLAEIIALWWDDPAYDPTGLPVQGDGASFTSLARRVRQDVHPRTFLDVLIEGGAIKESGDMLILTTRSYQPLAGSDDQLAYLADNVGDHLETAVSNVVEQAENYDMGVHYNGLSEGAIAQLDAHFRTRMKQTLQELDTMARTFPAAEDGPHRFRAGGYFYDDSDSKAKSHDP
;
A
#
# COMPACT_ATOMS: atom_id res chain seq x y z
N LEU A 1 -7.60 20.37 -4.44
CA LEU A 1 -6.26 19.79 -4.63
C LEU A 1 -5.45 19.77 -3.31
N ASP A 2 -5.54 20.84 -2.50
CA ASP A 2 -4.79 20.98 -1.23
C ASP A 2 -4.98 19.83 -0.23
N PRO A 3 -6.19 19.25 -0.04
CA PRO A 3 -6.36 18.10 0.86
C PRO A 3 -5.52 16.87 0.47
N ILE A 4 -5.18 16.72 -0.81
CA ILE A 4 -4.33 15.64 -1.33
C ILE A 4 -2.85 16.02 -1.20
N LEU A 5 -2.49 17.25 -1.57
CA LEU A 5 -1.10 17.69 -1.62
C LEU A 5 -0.46 17.88 -0.24
N ARG A 6 -1.22 18.38 0.75
CA ARG A 6 -0.68 18.63 2.11
C ARG A 6 -0.13 17.36 2.79
N PRO A 7 -0.86 16.25 2.89
CA PRO A 7 -0.32 15.03 3.47
C PRO A 7 0.84 14.45 2.67
N LEU A 8 0.84 14.56 1.33
CA LEU A 8 1.95 14.14 0.48
C LEU A 8 3.22 14.97 0.75
N ALA A 9 3.11 16.29 0.85
CA ALA A 9 4.22 17.18 1.19
C ALA A 9 4.80 16.87 2.57
N ARG A 10 3.92 16.64 3.57
CA ARG A 10 4.34 16.23 4.92
C ARG A 10 5.11 14.90 4.90
N LEU A 11 4.64 13.92 4.12
CA LEU A 11 5.33 12.66 3.93
C LEU A 11 6.71 12.87 3.28
N ALA A 12 6.77 13.65 2.20
CA ALA A 12 8.02 13.94 1.48
C ALA A 12 9.08 14.57 2.39
N ILE A 13 8.69 15.58 3.18
CA ILE A 13 9.59 16.24 4.15
C ILE A 13 10.08 15.23 5.20
N ARG A 14 9.19 14.42 5.76
CA ARG A 14 9.56 13.40 6.77
C ARG A 14 10.49 12.31 6.22
N LYS A 15 10.37 11.98 4.94
CA LYS A 15 11.24 11.02 4.25
C LYS A 15 12.50 11.64 3.67
N GLY A 16 12.72 12.95 3.82
CA GLY A 16 13.87 13.66 3.27
C GLY A 16 13.85 13.76 1.75
N TRP A 17 12.69 13.62 1.11
CA TRP A 17 12.55 13.80 -0.33
C TRP A 17 12.55 15.29 -0.66
N LEU A 18 13.58 15.75 -1.31
CA LEU A 18 13.69 17.13 -1.73
C LEU A 18 12.64 17.45 -2.81
N PHE A 19 12.12 18.68 -2.79
CA PHE A 19 11.10 19.12 -3.73
C PHE A 19 11.44 18.84 -5.21
N PRO A 20 12.68 19.05 -5.71
CA PRO A 20 13.01 18.73 -7.09
C PRO A 20 12.84 17.24 -7.45
N ILE A 21 13.00 16.33 -6.48
CA ILE A 21 12.79 14.90 -6.70
C ILE A 21 11.29 14.62 -6.89
N VAL A 22 10.46 15.16 -6.01
CA VAL A 22 9.00 15.02 -6.09
C VAL A 22 8.45 15.68 -7.36
N GLU A 23 8.94 16.87 -7.68
CA GLU A 23 8.58 17.59 -8.90
C GLU A 23 8.91 16.78 -10.16
N ASN A 24 10.10 16.19 -10.23
CA ASN A 24 10.50 15.36 -11.38
C ASN A 24 9.58 14.14 -11.53
N ARG A 25 9.21 13.47 -10.43
CA ARG A 25 8.23 12.37 -10.43
C ARG A 25 6.86 12.82 -10.92
N LEU A 26 6.40 13.97 -10.46
CA LEU A 26 5.12 14.54 -10.89
C LEU A 26 5.14 14.86 -12.40
N ARG A 27 6.24 15.38 -12.93
CA ARG A 27 6.39 15.62 -14.37
C ARG A 27 6.29 14.34 -15.19
N HIS A 28 6.90 13.23 -14.74
CA HIS A 28 6.73 11.92 -15.39
C HIS A 28 5.26 11.49 -15.36
N ALA A 29 4.59 11.56 -14.20
CA ALA A 29 3.18 11.20 -14.08
C ALA A 29 2.27 12.01 -15.01
N TYR A 30 2.56 13.31 -15.22
CA TYR A 30 1.83 14.15 -16.18
C TYR A 30 2.01 13.69 -17.62
N ILE A 31 3.23 13.26 -18.00
CA ILE A 31 3.50 12.75 -19.35
C ILE A 31 2.79 11.41 -19.56
N ASP A 32 2.90 10.49 -18.59
CA ASP A 32 2.25 9.18 -18.65
C ASP A 32 0.73 9.30 -18.74
N ALA A 33 0.12 10.19 -17.94
CA ALA A 33 -1.29 10.48 -18.00
C ALA A 33 -1.71 11.08 -19.35
N ALA A 34 -0.93 12.03 -19.90
CA ALA A 34 -1.22 12.62 -21.20
C ALA A 34 -1.07 11.62 -22.36
N ASP A 35 -0.15 10.68 -22.27
CA ASP A 35 -0.02 9.58 -23.24
C ASP A 35 -1.22 8.62 -23.16
N THR A 36 -1.67 8.26 -21.96
CA THR A 36 -2.84 7.41 -21.74
C THR A 36 -4.13 8.06 -22.28
N LEU A 37 -4.36 9.33 -21.94
CA LEU A 37 -5.51 10.09 -22.41
C LEU A 37 -5.51 10.36 -23.93
N GLY A 38 -4.37 10.22 -24.57
CA GLY A 38 -4.18 10.45 -25.99
C GLY A 38 -4.14 9.18 -26.85
N ASP A 39 -4.68 8.05 -26.38
CA ASP A 39 -4.70 6.74 -27.06
C ASP A 39 -3.32 6.13 -27.33
N GLY A 40 -2.31 6.55 -26.60
CA GLY A 40 -0.91 6.14 -26.78
C GLY A 40 -0.22 6.83 -27.96
N GLY A 41 1.10 7.02 -27.87
CA GLY A 41 1.88 7.64 -28.94
C GLY A 41 1.64 9.13 -29.17
N THR A 42 1.16 9.83 -28.15
CA THR A 42 0.92 11.27 -28.19
C THR A 42 2.21 12.05 -28.45
N THR A 43 2.18 13.01 -29.38
CA THR A 43 3.37 13.82 -29.70
C THR A 43 3.76 14.77 -28.58
N ASP A 44 5.06 15.10 -28.45
CA ASP A 44 5.56 16.05 -27.46
C ASP A 44 4.87 17.41 -27.53
N SER A 45 4.43 17.80 -28.73
CA SER A 45 3.67 19.05 -28.93
C SER A 45 2.29 18.98 -28.31
N LYS A 46 1.58 17.85 -28.46
CA LYS A 46 0.25 17.64 -27.86
C LYS A 46 0.35 17.55 -26.35
N ILE A 47 1.34 16.81 -25.82
CA ILE A 47 1.61 16.74 -24.38
C ILE A 47 1.93 18.12 -23.81
N SER A 48 2.76 18.93 -24.52
CA SER A 48 3.09 20.28 -24.08
C SER A 48 1.85 21.17 -23.94
N ILE A 49 0.89 21.04 -24.86
CA ILE A 49 -0.39 21.77 -24.79
C ILE A 49 -1.25 21.28 -23.63
N MET A 50 -1.34 19.96 -23.42
CA MET A 50 -2.18 19.37 -22.38
C MET A 50 -1.64 19.63 -20.96
N THR A 51 -0.32 19.62 -20.79
CA THR A 51 0.32 19.64 -19.47
C THR A 51 0.96 20.98 -19.10
N GLY A 52 1.24 21.85 -20.07
CA GLY A 52 2.04 23.07 -19.89
C GLY A 52 3.54 22.81 -19.77
N LEU A 53 4.02 21.58 -19.86
CA LEU A 53 5.44 21.26 -19.84
C LEU A 53 6.14 21.68 -21.14
N GLN A 54 7.40 22.10 -21.05
CA GLN A 54 8.17 22.44 -22.24
C GLN A 54 8.52 21.20 -23.06
N ARG A 55 8.48 21.25 -24.38
CA ARG A 55 8.79 20.13 -25.28
C ARG A 55 10.17 19.51 -25.02
N ARG A 56 11.19 20.34 -24.72
CA ARG A 56 12.53 19.86 -24.38
C ARG A 56 12.55 18.98 -23.13
N ASP A 57 11.73 19.34 -22.13
CA ASP A 57 11.64 18.58 -20.88
C ASP A 57 10.89 17.27 -21.11
N ILE A 58 9.81 17.28 -21.90
CA ILE A 58 9.07 16.08 -22.31
C ILE A 58 10.00 15.13 -23.05
N ALA A 59 10.73 15.60 -24.08
CA ALA A 59 11.67 14.77 -24.84
C ALA A 59 12.80 14.18 -23.97
N ARG A 60 13.26 14.92 -22.95
CA ARG A 60 14.24 14.43 -21.97
C ARG A 60 13.63 13.35 -21.08
N LEU A 61 12.48 13.62 -20.45
CA LEU A 61 11.81 12.72 -19.48
C LEU A 61 11.36 11.41 -20.13
N ARG A 62 10.94 11.43 -21.40
CA ARG A 62 10.62 10.21 -22.16
C ARG A 62 11.83 9.29 -22.40
N ARG A 63 13.06 9.84 -22.43
CA ARG A 63 14.29 9.04 -22.56
C ARG A 63 14.78 8.51 -21.21
N GLU A 64 14.44 9.19 -20.13
CA GLU A 64 14.75 8.75 -18.78
C GLU A 64 13.80 7.61 -18.41
N THR A 65 14.35 6.42 -18.24
CA THR A 65 13.55 5.29 -17.73
C THR A 65 13.14 5.63 -16.29
N ALA A 66 11.86 5.88 -16.06
CA ALA A 66 11.37 6.03 -14.70
C ALA A 66 11.73 4.76 -13.90
N PRO A 67 12.38 4.87 -12.73
CA PRO A 67 12.70 3.70 -11.93
C PRO A 67 11.36 3.02 -11.56
N ARG A 68 11.11 1.85 -12.16
CA ARG A 68 9.94 1.03 -11.83
C ARG A 68 10.09 0.52 -10.41
N GLN A 69 9.28 1.05 -9.51
CA GLN A 69 9.16 0.55 -8.15
C GLN A 69 8.14 -0.59 -8.13
N ASN A 70 8.48 -1.70 -8.80
CA ASN A 70 7.73 -2.94 -8.74
C ASN A 70 8.46 -3.87 -7.76
N GLN A 71 8.57 -3.46 -6.49
CA GLN A 71 8.98 -4.38 -5.43
C GLN A 71 7.71 -4.87 -4.74
N ARG A 72 7.33 -6.13 -5.04
CA ARG A 72 6.43 -6.89 -4.15
C ARG A 72 7.03 -6.77 -2.75
N GLN A 73 6.20 -6.44 -1.78
CA GLN A 73 6.66 -6.30 -0.38
C GLN A 73 7.07 -7.68 0.15
N PRO A 74 8.36 -7.96 0.37
CA PRO A 74 8.82 -9.32 0.75
C PRO A 74 8.16 -9.83 2.02
N LEU A 75 7.88 -8.95 2.98
CA LEU A 75 7.25 -9.32 4.24
C LEU A 75 5.79 -9.74 4.06
N ALA A 76 5.06 -9.05 3.20
CA ALA A 76 3.69 -9.44 2.84
C ALA A 76 3.67 -10.78 2.08
N GLU A 77 4.65 -11.02 1.22
CA GLU A 77 4.82 -12.29 0.50
C GLU A 77 5.17 -13.44 1.45
N ILE A 78 6.03 -13.21 2.45
CA ILE A 78 6.35 -14.20 3.49
C ILE A 78 5.08 -14.61 4.25
N ILE A 79 4.26 -13.64 4.69
CA ILE A 79 3.02 -13.94 5.42
C ILE A 79 2.03 -14.70 4.55
N ALA A 80 1.84 -14.29 3.30
CA ALA A 80 0.94 -14.96 2.36
C ALA A 80 1.39 -16.41 2.11
N LEU A 81 2.66 -16.65 1.80
CA LEU A 81 3.19 -18.00 1.60
C LEU A 81 3.09 -18.85 2.87
N TRP A 82 3.36 -18.28 4.05
CA TRP A 82 3.23 -19.02 5.31
C TRP A 82 1.79 -19.45 5.58
N TRP A 83 0.84 -18.60 5.20
CA TRP A 83 -0.57 -18.90 5.39
C TRP A 83 -1.12 -19.87 4.35
N ASP A 84 -0.72 -19.72 3.09
CA ASP A 84 -1.34 -20.39 1.93
C ASP A 84 -0.69 -21.71 1.55
N ASP A 85 0.61 -21.88 1.85
CA ASP A 85 1.33 -23.10 1.49
C ASP A 85 1.21 -24.13 2.63
N PRO A 86 0.55 -25.29 2.38
CA PRO A 86 0.35 -26.33 3.38
C PRO A 86 1.64 -26.90 3.99
N ALA A 87 2.80 -26.62 3.37
CA ALA A 87 4.09 -27.02 3.92
C ALA A 87 4.47 -26.24 5.18
N TYR A 88 3.86 -25.06 5.41
CA TYR A 88 4.17 -24.19 6.55
C TYR A 88 2.95 -24.08 7.49
N ASP A 89 3.08 -24.56 8.72
CA ASP A 89 2.01 -24.48 9.71
C ASP A 89 1.93 -23.06 10.32
N PRO A 90 0.82 -22.32 10.16
CA PRO A 90 0.67 -21.00 10.75
C PRO A 90 0.63 -21.00 12.28
N THR A 91 0.32 -22.13 12.90
CA THR A 91 0.20 -22.29 14.35
C THR A 91 1.50 -22.69 15.03
N GLY A 92 2.52 -23.08 14.27
CA GLY A 92 3.81 -23.49 14.82
C GLY A 92 4.85 -23.79 13.75
N LEU A 93 5.70 -22.81 13.40
CA LEU A 93 6.80 -22.98 12.47
C LEU A 93 8.13 -22.80 13.17
N PRO A 94 9.10 -23.77 13.09
CA PRO A 94 10.40 -23.59 13.70
C PRO A 94 11.20 -22.50 12.97
N VAL A 95 12.08 -21.81 13.71
CA VAL A 95 12.96 -20.77 13.12
C VAL A 95 13.90 -21.37 12.06
N GLN A 96 14.47 -22.55 12.35
CA GLN A 96 15.41 -23.27 11.50
C GLN A 96 15.11 -24.77 11.54
N GLY A 97 15.52 -25.50 10.52
CA GLY A 97 15.38 -26.97 10.43
C GLY A 97 15.65 -27.47 9.02
N ASP A 98 15.81 -28.80 8.88
CA ASP A 98 16.04 -29.45 7.60
C ASP A 98 14.77 -29.54 6.71
N GLY A 99 13.63 -29.12 7.24
CA GLY A 99 12.34 -29.11 6.55
C GLY A 99 11.71 -27.72 6.47
N ALA A 100 10.38 -27.69 6.63
CA ALA A 100 9.64 -26.45 6.71
C ALA A 100 10.08 -25.64 7.93
N SER A 101 10.60 -24.45 7.70
CA SER A 101 11.07 -23.52 8.71
C SER A 101 10.93 -22.09 8.23
N PHE A 102 10.94 -21.12 9.14
CA PHE A 102 10.92 -19.73 8.76
C PHE A 102 12.11 -19.36 7.86
N THR A 103 13.28 -19.91 8.12
CA THR A 103 14.47 -19.72 7.28
C THR A 103 14.24 -20.21 5.85
N SER A 104 13.65 -21.39 5.67
CA SER A 104 13.33 -21.91 4.33
C SER A 104 12.28 -21.06 3.62
N LEU A 105 11.26 -20.61 4.34
CA LEU A 105 10.22 -19.72 3.84
C LEU A 105 10.77 -18.37 3.38
N ALA A 106 11.56 -17.70 4.22
CA ALA A 106 12.16 -16.41 3.90
C ALA A 106 13.09 -16.48 2.68
N ARG A 107 13.87 -17.56 2.54
CA ARG A 107 14.75 -17.77 1.37
C ARG A 107 13.99 -18.01 0.07
N ARG A 108 12.76 -18.54 0.11
CA ARG A 108 11.90 -18.67 -1.07
C ARG A 108 11.48 -17.30 -1.62
N VAL A 109 11.28 -16.33 -0.72
CA VAL A 109 10.89 -14.97 -1.11
C VAL A 109 12.09 -14.17 -1.56
N ARG A 110 13.18 -14.23 -0.79
CA ARG A 110 14.37 -13.44 -1.09
C ARG A 110 15.63 -14.07 -0.53
N GLN A 111 16.65 -14.27 -1.40
CA GLN A 111 17.89 -14.95 -1.03
C GLN A 111 19.02 -13.99 -0.61
N ASP A 112 18.94 -12.72 -1.02
CA ASP A 112 19.96 -11.69 -0.77
C ASP A 112 19.84 -11.01 0.60
N VAL A 113 18.77 -11.30 1.36
CA VAL A 113 18.55 -10.80 2.72
C VAL A 113 18.60 -11.93 3.73
N HIS A 114 19.28 -11.70 4.85
CA HIS A 114 19.35 -12.71 5.90
C HIS A 114 17.96 -12.96 6.52
N PRO A 115 17.50 -14.23 6.67
CA PRO A 115 16.16 -14.56 7.19
C PRO A 115 15.85 -13.92 8.54
N ARG A 116 16.86 -13.79 9.42
CA ARG A 116 16.69 -13.14 10.73
C ARG A 116 16.20 -11.69 10.63
N THR A 117 16.64 -10.95 9.59
CA THR A 117 16.19 -9.58 9.37
C THR A 117 14.67 -9.50 9.12
N PHE A 118 14.13 -10.42 8.33
CA PHE A 118 12.68 -10.52 8.12
C PHE A 118 11.95 -10.90 9.40
N LEU A 119 12.51 -11.86 10.16
CA LEU A 119 11.91 -12.32 11.41
C LEU A 119 11.81 -11.20 12.44
N ASP A 120 12.89 -10.45 12.65
CA ASP A 120 12.92 -9.34 13.62
C ASP A 120 11.87 -8.29 13.27
N VAL A 121 11.76 -7.88 12.00
CA VAL A 121 10.76 -6.92 11.54
C VAL A 121 9.33 -7.43 11.72
N LEU A 122 9.08 -8.72 11.45
CA LEU A 122 7.74 -9.31 11.60
C LEU A 122 7.34 -9.49 13.06
N ILE A 123 8.28 -9.77 13.96
CA ILE A 123 8.06 -9.81 15.42
C ILE A 123 7.78 -8.41 15.95
N GLU A 124 8.61 -7.42 15.61
CA GLU A 124 8.43 -6.02 15.99
C GLU A 124 7.11 -5.46 15.48
N GLY A 125 6.70 -5.85 14.26
CA GLY A 125 5.41 -5.50 13.66
C GLY A 125 4.22 -6.26 14.25
N GLY A 126 4.45 -7.19 15.19
CA GLY A 126 3.40 -7.98 15.82
C GLY A 126 2.72 -9.00 14.90
N ALA A 127 3.29 -9.25 13.71
CA ALA A 127 2.77 -10.24 12.76
C ALA A 127 3.13 -11.68 13.16
N ILE A 128 4.20 -11.84 13.94
CA ILE A 128 4.67 -13.11 14.46
C ILE A 128 4.86 -13.01 15.98
N LYS A 129 4.53 -14.08 16.69
CA LYS A 129 4.88 -14.29 18.10
C LYS A 129 5.82 -15.48 18.24
N GLU A 130 6.83 -15.33 19.09
CA GLU A 130 7.65 -16.45 19.54
C GLU A 130 6.94 -17.19 20.69
N SER A 131 6.91 -18.52 20.61
CA SER A 131 6.37 -19.41 21.63
C SER A 131 7.32 -20.60 21.81
N GLY A 132 8.26 -20.48 22.75
CA GLY A 132 9.38 -21.42 22.86
C GLY A 132 10.24 -21.41 21.60
N ASP A 133 10.47 -22.58 21.02
CA ASP A 133 11.26 -22.73 19.78
C ASP A 133 10.43 -22.56 18.50
N MET A 134 9.15 -22.21 18.64
CA MET A 134 8.22 -22.10 17.53
C MET A 134 7.77 -20.65 17.30
N LEU A 135 7.48 -20.34 16.05
CA LEU A 135 6.92 -19.08 15.60
C LEU A 135 5.44 -19.28 15.28
N ILE A 136 4.60 -18.38 15.74
CA ILE A 136 3.15 -18.39 15.49
C ILE A 136 2.79 -17.17 14.69
N LEU A 137 2.10 -17.37 13.56
CA LEU A 137 1.57 -16.29 12.76
C LEU A 137 0.30 -15.70 13.43
N THR A 138 0.32 -14.41 13.75
CA THR A 138 -0.76 -13.74 14.49
C THR A 138 -1.77 -13.03 13.59
N THR A 139 -1.40 -12.80 12.33
CA THR A 139 -2.23 -12.07 11.35
C THR A 139 -2.07 -12.65 9.96
N ARG A 140 -3.14 -12.59 9.18
CA ARG A 140 -3.13 -12.94 7.75
C ARG A 140 -2.69 -11.80 6.85
N SER A 141 -2.66 -10.57 7.37
CA SER A 141 -2.28 -9.39 6.62
C SER A 141 -1.11 -8.70 7.30
N TYR A 142 -0.09 -8.40 6.52
CA TYR A 142 1.07 -7.64 6.98
C TYR A 142 0.70 -6.17 7.15
N GLN A 143 1.00 -5.62 8.34
CA GLN A 143 1.01 -4.17 8.56
C GLN A 143 2.47 -3.75 8.80
N PRO A 144 3.06 -2.99 7.87
CA PRO A 144 4.46 -2.59 7.97
C PRO A 144 4.74 -1.74 9.21
N LEU A 145 5.93 -1.88 9.77
CA LEU A 145 6.42 -1.02 10.86
C LEU A 145 6.39 0.45 10.46
N ALA A 146 6.01 1.31 11.42
CA ALA A 146 5.96 2.74 11.20
C ALA A 146 7.30 3.30 10.69
N GLY A 147 7.28 3.91 9.51
CA GLY A 147 8.45 4.53 8.89
C GLY A 147 9.34 3.61 8.03
N SER A 148 9.04 2.31 7.92
CA SER A 148 9.75 1.39 7.03
C SER A 148 9.49 1.66 5.54
N ASP A 149 10.37 1.17 4.66
CA ASP A 149 10.14 1.24 3.20
C ASP A 149 8.93 0.39 2.78
N ASP A 150 8.68 -0.71 3.48
CA ASP A 150 7.49 -1.55 3.26
C ASP A 150 6.20 -0.82 3.62
N GLN A 151 6.21 -0.02 4.71
CA GLN A 151 5.06 0.82 5.04
C GLN A 151 4.80 1.88 3.98
N LEU A 152 5.86 2.42 3.38
CA LEU A 152 5.73 3.38 2.30
C LEU A 152 5.15 2.73 1.04
N ALA A 153 5.62 1.54 0.68
CA ALA A 153 5.07 0.80 -0.44
C ALA A 153 3.59 0.41 -0.20
N TYR A 154 3.27 -0.04 1.01
CA TYR A 154 1.89 -0.32 1.42
C TYR A 154 0.99 0.92 1.34
N LEU A 155 1.49 2.07 1.80
CA LEU A 155 0.78 3.35 1.67
C LEU A 155 0.56 3.70 0.20
N ALA A 156 1.59 3.60 -0.64
CA ALA A 156 1.52 3.93 -2.05
C ALA A 156 0.49 3.05 -2.78
N ASP A 157 0.50 1.76 -2.51
CA ASP A 157 -0.44 0.81 -3.10
C ASP A 157 -1.88 1.08 -2.66
N ASN A 158 -2.12 1.27 -1.34
CA ASN A 158 -3.49 1.45 -0.84
C ASN A 158 -4.08 2.79 -1.24
N VAL A 159 -3.32 3.87 -1.06
CA VAL A 159 -3.80 5.22 -1.38
C VAL A 159 -3.83 5.43 -2.90
N GLY A 160 -2.87 4.83 -3.63
CA GLY A 160 -2.83 4.88 -5.08
C GLY A 160 -4.04 4.20 -5.71
N ASP A 161 -4.34 2.96 -5.33
CA ASP A 161 -5.50 2.23 -5.85
C ASP A 161 -6.83 2.91 -5.48
N HIS A 162 -6.95 3.46 -4.25
CA HIS A 162 -8.14 4.22 -3.85
C HIS A 162 -8.28 5.52 -4.64
N LEU A 163 -7.18 6.26 -4.81
CA LEU A 163 -7.19 7.50 -5.59
C LEU A 163 -7.54 7.23 -7.05
N GLU A 164 -7.00 6.17 -7.66
CA GLU A 164 -7.35 5.76 -9.01
C GLU A 164 -8.84 5.44 -9.15
N THR A 165 -9.40 4.68 -8.19
CA THR A 165 -10.85 4.40 -8.11
C THR A 165 -11.67 5.68 -8.06
N ALA A 166 -11.31 6.63 -7.20
CA ALA A 166 -12.00 7.90 -7.05
C ALA A 166 -11.87 8.79 -8.30
N VAL A 167 -10.68 8.82 -8.93
CA VAL A 167 -10.42 9.57 -10.16
C VAL A 167 -11.23 9.02 -11.31
N SER A 168 -11.30 7.70 -11.51
CA SER A 168 -12.08 7.10 -12.58
C SER A 168 -13.59 7.38 -12.43
N ASN A 169 -14.11 7.43 -11.20
CA ASN A 169 -15.49 7.85 -10.96
C ASN A 169 -15.76 9.30 -11.39
N VAL A 170 -14.78 10.19 -11.18
CA VAL A 170 -14.93 11.63 -11.50
C VAL A 170 -14.69 11.92 -12.99
N VAL A 171 -13.68 11.30 -13.59
CA VAL A 171 -13.20 11.63 -14.95
C VAL A 171 -13.88 10.76 -16.00
N GLU A 172 -14.07 9.47 -15.71
CA GLU A 172 -14.57 8.47 -16.66
C GLU A 172 -16.03 8.10 -16.41
N GLN A 173 -16.63 8.64 -15.35
CA GLN A 173 -17.98 8.31 -14.89
C GLN A 173 -18.13 6.80 -14.57
N ALA A 174 -17.07 6.18 -14.09
CA ALA A 174 -17.10 4.80 -13.63
C ALA A 174 -17.99 4.67 -12.38
N GLU A 175 -18.63 3.52 -12.21
CA GLU A 175 -19.49 3.23 -11.06
C GLU A 175 -18.75 2.38 -10.01
N ASN A 176 -17.48 2.73 -9.72
CA ASN A 176 -16.72 2.04 -8.70
C ASN A 176 -17.25 2.35 -7.30
N TYR A 177 -17.15 1.38 -6.40
CA TYR A 177 -17.54 1.60 -5.01
C TYR A 177 -16.55 2.54 -4.32
N ASP A 178 -17.02 3.76 -3.99
CA ASP A 178 -16.28 4.77 -3.25
C ASP A 178 -17.30 5.56 -2.40
N MET A 179 -17.60 5.05 -1.20
CA MET A 179 -18.60 5.62 -0.31
C MET A 179 -18.02 5.93 1.06
N GLY A 180 -18.43 7.05 1.62
CA GLY A 180 -18.08 7.47 2.97
C GLY A 180 -19.26 8.11 3.69
N VAL A 181 -19.22 8.07 5.00
CA VAL A 181 -20.11 8.85 5.87
C VAL A 181 -19.26 9.82 6.68
N HIS A 182 -19.76 11.03 6.89
CA HIS A 182 -19.07 11.96 7.77
C HIS A 182 -20.04 12.73 8.66
N TYR A 183 -19.61 13.04 9.87
CA TYR A 183 -20.33 13.83 10.86
C TYR A 183 -19.38 14.80 11.54
N ASN A 184 -19.91 15.94 11.95
CA ASN A 184 -19.18 16.94 12.72
C ASN A 184 -19.77 17.05 14.15
N GLY A 185 -18.96 17.55 15.10
CA GLY A 185 -19.43 17.85 16.45
C GLY A 185 -19.63 16.62 17.35
N LEU A 186 -18.97 15.53 17.05
CA LEU A 186 -19.00 14.32 17.90
C LEU A 186 -18.04 14.48 19.09
N SER A 187 -18.39 13.87 20.22
CA SER A 187 -17.51 13.76 21.38
C SER A 187 -16.42 12.72 21.16
N GLU A 188 -15.28 12.82 21.87
CA GLU A 188 -14.20 11.82 21.84
C GLU A 188 -14.71 10.41 22.14
N GLY A 189 -15.63 10.27 23.12
CA GLY A 189 -16.23 8.97 23.43
C GLY A 189 -17.09 8.41 22.30
N ALA A 190 -17.77 9.26 21.53
CA ALA A 190 -18.51 8.84 20.34
C ALA A 190 -17.55 8.40 19.21
N ILE A 191 -16.48 9.15 18.99
CA ILE A 191 -15.45 8.80 18.01
C ILE A 191 -14.82 7.44 18.36
N ALA A 192 -14.43 7.22 19.62
CA ALA A 192 -13.85 5.95 20.06
C ALA A 192 -14.78 4.76 19.83
N GLN A 193 -16.09 4.93 20.08
CA GLN A 193 -17.08 3.89 19.82
C GLN A 193 -17.25 3.59 18.33
N LEU A 194 -17.28 4.63 17.49
CA LEU A 194 -17.38 4.50 16.03
C LEU A 194 -16.13 3.81 15.47
N ASP A 195 -14.93 4.18 15.92
CA ASP A 195 -13.66 3.56 15.49
C ASP A 195 -13.63 2.06 15.86
N ALA A 196 -13.97 1.71 17.11
CA ALA A 196 -14.01 0.30 17.54
C ALA A 196 -15.02 -0.52 16.72
N HIS A 197 -16.20 0.04 16.44
CA HIS A 197 -17.21 -0.61 15.61
C HIS A 197 -16.72 -0.77 14.17
N PHE A 198 -16.18 0.29 13.56
CA PHE A 198 -15.64 0.28 12.20
C PHE A 198 -14.55 -0.77 12.04
N ARG A 199 -13.56 -0.79 12.94
CA ARG A 199 -12.46 -1.78 12.91
C ARG A 199 -12.97 -3.20 12.94
N THR A 200 -13.95 -3.48 13.82
CA THR A 200 -14.52 -4.81 13.95
C THR A 200 -15.22 -5.24 12.66
N ARG A 201 -16.09 -4.39 12.11
CA ARG A 201 -16.85 -4.69 10.90
C ARG A 201 -15.96 -4.79 9.66
N MET A 202 -15.03 -3.86 9.52
CA MET A 202 -14.11 -3.87 8.39
C MET A 202 -13.22 -5.12 8.39
N LYS A 203 -12.69 -5.51 9.57
CA LYS A 203 -11.92 -6.75 9.69
C LYS A 203 -12.73 -7.98 9.25
N GLN A 204 -13.98 -8.08 9.65
CA GLN A 204 -14.87 -9.17 9.24
C GLN A 204 -15.09 -9.18 7.73
N THR A 205 -15.43 -8.03 7.14
CA THR A 205 -15.67 -7.90 5.71
C THR A 205 -14.42 -8.28 4.90
N LEU A 206 -13.23 -7.82 5.29
CA LEU A 206 -12.00 -8.15 4.60
C LEU A 206 -11.63 -9.63 4.72
N GLN A 207 -11.91 -10.26 5.85
CA GLN A 207 -11.74 -11.71 6.03
C GLN A 207 -12.69 -12.53 5.16
N GLU A 208 -13.95 -12.09 5.02
CA GLU A 208 -14.94 -12.71 4.14
C GLU A 208 -14.51 -12.62 2.68
N LEU A 209 -14.04 -11.44 2.24
CA LEU A 209 -13.52 -11.23 0.88
C LEU A 209 -12.27 -12.08 0.60
N ASP A 210 -11.33 -12.15 1.54
CA ASP A 210 -10.14 -13.00 1.43
C ASP A 210 -10.53 -14.48 1.31
N THR A 211 -11.44 -14.94 2.16
CA THR A 211 -11.93 -16.31 2.11
C THR A 211 -12.63 -16.62 0.78
N MET A 212 -13.47 -15.71 0.30
CA MET A 212 -14.14 -15.84 -0.99
C MET A 212 -13.15 -15.84 -2.15
N ALA A 213 -12.17 -14.95 -2.16
CA ALA A 213 -11.17 -14.86 -3.22
C ALA A 213 -10.38 -16.17 -3.39
N ARG A 214 -10.10 -16.87 -2.29
CA ARG A 214 -9.40 -18.17 -2.29
C ARG A 214 -10.22 -19.31 -2.89
N THR A 215 -11.53 -19.17 -3.01
CA THR A 215 -12.38 -20.19 -3.65
C THR A 215 -12.31 -20.15 -5.18
N PHE A 216 -11.84 -19.05 -5.75
CA PHE A 216 -11.71 -18.92 -7.19
C PHE A 216 -10.41 -19.59 -7.68
N PRO A 217 -10.45 -20.39 -8.75
CA PRO A 217 -9.24 -20.94 -9.34
C PRO A 217 -8.37 -19.81 -9.88
N ALA A 218 -7.06 -19.96 -9.75
CA ALA A 218 -6.13 -19.09 -10.45
C ALA A 218 -6.35 -19.29 -11.97
N ALA A 219 -6.68 -18.22 -12.68
CA ALA A 219 -6.77 -18.25 -14.12
C ALA A 219 -5.36 -18.24 -14.71
N GLU A 220 -5.03 -19.16 -15.63
CA GLU A 220 -3.71 -19.20 -16.29
C GLU A 220 -3.40 -17.89 -17.02
N ASP A 221 -4.43 -17.18 -17.49
CA ASP A 221 -4.35 -15.87 -18.17
C ASP A 221 -5.07 -14.74 -17.39
N GLY A 222 -5.17 -14.84 -16.06
CA GLY A 222 -5.85 -13.86 -15.22
C GLY A 222 -5.02 -12.60 -14.99
N PRO A 223 -5.13 -11.55 -15.82
CA PRO A 223 -4.35 -10.32 -15.65
C PRO A 223 -4.88 -9.43 -14.52
N HIS A 224 -6.03 -9.79 -13.93
CA HIS A 224 -6.76 -8.94 -13.02
C HIS A 224 -6.31 -9.12 -11.57
N ARG A 225 -6.09 -8.02 -10.89
CA ARG A 225 -5.93 -7.96 -9.44
C ARG A 225 -7.08 -7.16 -8.83
N PHE A 226 -7.43 -7.42 -7.60
CA PHE A 226 -8.31 -6.55 -6.85
C PHE A 226 -7.65 -6.13 -5.54
N ARG A 227 -8.09 -5.00 -5.02
CA ARG A 227 -7.81 -4.53 -3.67
C ARG A 227 -9.10 -3.99 -3.07
N ALA A 228 -9.40 -4.38 -1.85
CA ALA A 228 -10.48 -3.83 -1.05
C ALA A 228 -9.93 -3.40 0.29
N GLY A 229 -10.41 -2.27 0.82
CA GLY A 229 -9.94 -1.72 2.09
C GLY A 229 -10.84 -0.61 2.58
N GLY A 230 -10.56 -0.10 3.76
CA GLY A 230 -11.26 1.02 4.34
C GLY A 230 -10.36 1.81 5.28
N TYR A 231 -10.76 3.04 5.57
CA TYR A 231 -10.08 3.91 6.51
C TYR A 231 -11.09 4.56 7.45
N PHE A 232 -10.63 4.85 8.65
CA PHE A 232 -11.32 5.70 9.61
C PHE A 232 -10.45 6.91 9.86
N TYR A 233 -11.01 8.10 9.67
CA TYR A 233 -10.31 9.36 9.89
C TYR A 233 -11.05 10.18 10.93
N ASP A 234 -10.33 10.66 11.93
CA ASP A 234 -10.77 11.69 12.85
C ASP A 234 -9.68 12.76 13.00
N ASP A 235 -10.06 13.96 13.44
CA ASP A 235 -9.16 15.08 13.61
C ASP A 235 -8.84 15.39 15.09
N SER A 236 -9.20 14.51 16.02
CA SER A 236 -9.01 14.69 17.47
C SER A 236 -7.54 14.91 17.84
N ASP A 237 -6.64 14.09 17.27
CA ASP A 237 -5.19 14.22 17.52
C ASP A 237 -4.56 15.48 16.90
N SER A 238 -5.17 16.05 15.85
CA SER A 238 -4.63 17.24 15.19
C SER A 238 -4.85 18.51 15.98
N LYS A 239 -5.95 18.55 16.75
CA LYS A 239 -6.30 19.70 17.63
C LYS A 239 -5.47 19.72 18.91
N ALA A 240 -5.09 18.55 19.43
CA ALA A 240 -4.22 18.46 20.62
C ALA A 240 -2.81 19.02 20.36
N LYS A 241 -2.29 18.92 19.13
CA LYS A 241 -0.96 19.41 18.75
C LYS A 241 -0.91 20.89 18.36
N SER A 242 -2.05 21.56 18.21
CA SER A 242 -2.13 22.98 17.87
C SER A 242 -2.34 23.90 19.09
N HIS A 243 -2.43 23.33 20.30
CA HIS A 243 -2.70 24.05 21.55
C HIS A 243 -1.55 24.01 22.56
N ASP A 244 -0.34 23.64 22.13
CA ASP A 244 0.87 23.84 22.94
C ASP A 244 1.51 25.19 22.55
N PRO A 245 1.56 26.17 23.48
CA PRO A 245 2.02 27.54 23.21
C PRO A 245 3.52 27.62 22.98
#